data_a70705c867da78c516ec4ee2ede7ff9d
#
_entry.id   a70705c867da78c516ec4ee2ede7ff9d
#
_cell.length_a   1.000
_cell.length_b   1.000
_cell.length_c   1.000
_cell.angle_alpha   90.00
_cell.angle_beta   90.00
_cell.angle_gamma   90.00
#
_symmetry.space_group_name_H-M   'P 1'
#
loop_
_entity.id
_entity.type
_entity.pdbx_description
1 polymer ?
#
loop_
_entity_poly.entity_id
_entity_poly.type
_entity_poly.pdbx_seq_one_letter_code
_entity_poly.pdbx_strand_id
1 'polypeptide(L)'
;MIIKRIGPSFINLAKNHKSLAFLIPYACIMVFLGLSDAALQTDEGGDTYISSTILKYGFPYHQDEVISAMEHARVREDGLFIYRTWIPYYLQASSLFILGKTTFAARLPFAVLGVTSAIALYFFTLKLIRKKNVAFLATLFLISSVPALIYFRTARYVGLPILLTVLLIYSYITIFDKKKWSPWPITIISIIYFHTMYVSFAGIILGVLIHFYINRKSTAPDNYKRATQAGIITSIFTLPWLWFIFPIFEKIPEFYIAQGDQIDISSGWRFLKHFAGFIFQLNNYIFPFILLPLLFIRSLRTYKNEIQLCLICTSSLMGVSLLNTIPFQQYMAGSFPLLSILLALIIIEGLSVHSIVRSTLTATLIFTNLIHVGPLLSIKETFGNNPKWFSKNFYMKSTYNTFMREVKLKYVFYQHLLEISNPYKGPLDKIVAFFKTNGKPGDSCYIDNEHESLAYYTGMKVIHRDDIKALDNPDWIVLRGDYRHAIEKNLPSEIAQNLREILRKHPYSKIELDAPAIRVNNTYDIQLHLFRSPTSADKIVIYKRTDY
;
A
#
# COMPACT_ATOMS: atom_id res chain seq x y z
N MET A 1 -36.40 -2.68 14.93
CA MET A 1 -36.06 -2.85 16.37
C MET A 1 -34.58 -2.75 16.70
N ILE A 2 -33.65 -2.99 15.75
CA ILE A 2 -32.19 -2.94 15.96
C ILE A 2 -31.66 -1.50 16.08
N ILE A 3 -32.21 -0.54 15.33
CA ILE A 3 -31.74 0.87 15.31
C ILE A 3 -31.96 1.60 16.65
N LYS A 4 -32.99 1.24 17.43
CA LYS A 4 -33.25 1.88 18.74
C LYS A 4 -32.25 1.49 19.85
N ARG A 5 -31.48 0.39 19.70
CA ARG A 5 -30.45 -0.03 20.68
C ARG A 5 -29.06 0.54 20.43
N ILE A 6 -28.77 1.01 19.23
CA ILE A 6 -27.45 1.55 18.85
C ILE A 6 -27.28 3.00 19.34
N GLY A 7 -28.35 3.80 19.32
CA GLY A 7 -28.31 5.22 19.66
C GLY A 7 -27.78 5.54 21.08
N PRO A 8 -28.31 4.92 22.16
CA PRO A 8 -27.84 5.25 23.52
C PRO A 8 -26.39 4.85 23.80
N SER A 9 -25.93 3.75 23.18
CA SER A 9 -24.55 3.28 23.33
C SER A 9 -23.54 4.21 22.63
N PHE A 10 -23.87 4.70 21.44
CA PHE A 10 -23.02 5.63 20.68
C PHE A 10 -22.94 7.00 21.34
N ILE A 11 -24.06 7.52 21.86
CA ILE A 11 -24.11 8.80 22.58
C ILE A 11 -23.28 8.71 23.87
N ASN A 12 -23.33 7.60 24.59
CA ASN A 12 -22.51 7.39 25.79
C ASN A 12 -21.02 7.25 25.46
N LEU A 13 -20.70 6.59 24.34
CA LEU A 13 -19.33 6.49 23.84
C LEU A 13 -18.77 7.88 23.49
N ALA A 14 -19.53 8.69 22.77
CA ALA A 14 -19.15 10.06 22.39
C ALA A 14 -19.00 10.98 23.62
N LYS A 15 -19.88 10.87 24.62
CA LYS A 15 -19.77 11.63 25.88
C LYS A 15 -18.50 11.28 26.65
N ASN A 16 -18.13 9.98 26.70
CA ASN A 16 -16.95 9.53 27.42
C ASN A 16 -15.63 9.74 26.64
N HIS A 17 -15.71 9.82 25.31
CA HIS A 17 -14.57 9.96 24.42
C HIS A 17 -14.77 11.09 23.39
N LYS A 18 -14.84 12.33 23.88
CA LYS A 18 -15.03 13.55 23.03
C LYS A 18 -14.05 13.62 21.86
N SER A 19 -12.85 13.08 22.03
CA SER A 19 -11.85 12.99 20.97
C SER A 19 -12.31 12.20 19.75
N LEU A 20 -13.10 11.13 19.92
CA LEU A 20 -13.65 10.36 18.81
C LEU A 20 -14.72 11.12 18.03
N ALA A 21 -15.44 12.04 18.68
CA ALA A 21 -16.41 12.90 18.00
C ALA A 21 -15.75 13.83 16.95
N PHE A 22 -14.46 14.12 17.11
CA PHE A 22 -13.66 14.82 16.11
C PHE A 22 -12.96 13.85 15.13
N LEU A 23 -12.30 12.81 15.66
CA LEU A 23 -11.44 11.92 14.86
C LEU A 23 -12.23 11.11 13.82
N ILE A 24 -13.47 10.67 14.13
CA ILE A 24 -14.27 9.88 13.19
C ILE A 24 -14.72 10.73 11.98
N PRO A 25 -15.36 11.90 12.14
CA PRO A 25 -15.70 12.76 11.00
C PRO A 25 -14.47 13.17 10.20
N TYR A 26 -13.36 13.49 10.86
CA TYR A 26 -12.10 13.82 10.19
C TYR A 26 -11.59 12.65 9.36
N ALA A 27 -11.53 11.42 9.92
CA ALA A 27 -11.16 10.23 9.18
C ALA A 27 -12.10 9.96 8.00
N CYS A 28 -13.42 10.13 8.20
CA CYS A 28 -14.39 9.97 7.11
C CYS A 28 -14.13 10.97 5.97
N ILE A 29 -13.91 12.25 6.28
CA ILE A 29 -13.61 13.24 5.26
C ILE A 29 -12.33 12.86 4.51
N MET A 30 -11.24 12.56 5.23
CA MET A 30 -9.94 12.26 4.63
C MET A 30 -9.96 10.99 3.76
N VAL A 31 -10.82 10.02 4.09
CA VAL A 31 -10.85 8.73 3.40
C VAL A 31 -11.90 8.69 2.30
N PHE A 32 -13.08 9.33 2.48
CA PHE A 32 -14.19 9.20 1.52
C PHE A 32 -14.32 10.35 0.53
N LEU A 33 -13.81 11.56 0.85
CA LEU A 33 -13.92 12.70 -0.06
C LEU A 33 -13.20 12.41 -1.38
N GLY A 34 -13.89 12.51 -2.51
CA GLY A 34 -13.33 12.24 -3.83
C GLY A 34 -12.91 10.78 -4.07
N LEU A 35 -13.48 9.80 -3.36
CA LEU A 35 -13.07 8.40 -3.44
C LEU A 35 -13.31 7.77 -4.82
N SER A 36 -14.30 8.24 -5.57
CA SER A 36 -14.71 7.72 -6.89
C SER A 36 -14.15 8.50 -8.07
N ASP A 37 -13.42 9.59 -7.85
CA ASP A 37 -13.21 10.62 -8.86
C ASP A 37 -12.14 10.26 -9.92
N ALA A 38 -11.23 9.36 -9.63
CA ALA A 38 -10.22 8.88 -10.57
C ALA A 38 -10.40 7.39 -10.86
N ALA A 39 -10.15 6.98 -12.10
CA ALA A 39 -10.15 5.57 -12.49
C ALA A 39 -9.13 4.74 -11.67
N LEU A 40 -9.42 3.44 -11.56
CA LEU A 40 -8.53 2.48 -10.92
C LEU A 40 -7.25 2.32 -11.77
N GLN A 41 -6.10 2.67 -11.22
CA GLN A 41 -4.84 2.72 -11.96
C GLN A 41 -3.91 1.57 -11.59
N THR A 42 -3.11 1.13 -12.54
CA THR A 42 -2.06 0.12 -12.33
C THR A 42 -2.53 -1.11 -11.54
N ASP A 43 -1.80 -1.50 -10.50
CA ASP A 43 -2.11 -2.66 -9.65
C ASP A 43 -3.50 -2.57 -8.97
N GLU A 44 -4.06 -1.37 -8.77
CA GLU A 44 -5.42 -1.20 -8.24
C GLU A 44 -6.45 -1.76 -9.23
N GLY A 45 -6.23 -1.49 -10.52
CA GLY A 45 -7.03 -2.05 -11.60
C GLY A 45 -6.91 -3.56 -11.68
N GLY A 46 -5.69 -4.08 -11.59
CA GLY A 46 -5.41 -5.52 -11.58
C GLY A 46 -6.08 -6.24 -10.41
N ASP A 47 -5.89 -5.74 -9.18
CA ASP A 47 -6.52 -6.32 -7.99
C ASP A 47 -8.07 -6.27 -8.09
N THR A 48 -8.62 -5.20 -8.69
CA THR A 48 -10.09 -5.08 -8.90
C THR A 48 -10.60 -6.00 -10.01
N TYR A 49 -9.84 -6.16 -11.10
CA TYR A 49 -10.20 -7.11 -12.14
C TYR A 49 -10.28 -8.54 -11.57
N ILE A 50 -9.23 -8.99 -10.85
CA ILE A 50 -9.19 -10.29 -10.16
C ILE A 50 -10.39 -10.44 -9.21
N SER A 51 -10.74 -9.41 -8.44
CA SER A 51 -11.91 -9.44 -7.57
C SER A 51 -13.23 -9.57 -8.36
N SER A 52 -13.29 -8.96 -9.53
CA SER A 52 -14.48 -9.04 -10.39
C SER A 52 -14.68 -10.43 -11.00
N THR A 53 -13.61 -11.19 -11.24
CA THR A 53 -13.71 -12.57 -11.74
C THR A 53 -14.27 -13.53 -10.71
N ILE A 54 -14.13 -13.26 -9.41
CA ILE A 54 -14.79 -14.02 -8.35
C ILE A 54 -16.31 -14.02 -8.52
N LEU A 55 -16.90 -12.90 -8.98
CA LEU A 55 -18.35 -12.83 -9.22
C LEU A 55 -18.82 -13.72 -10.37
N LYS A 56 -17.92 -14.07 -11.29
CA LYS A 56 -18.22 -14.90 -12.47
C LYS A 56 -17.89 -16.38 -12.20
N TYR A 57 -16.74 -16.64 -11.59
CA TYR A 57 -16.17 -17.99 -11.49
C TYR A 57 -16.16 -18.54 -10.05
N GLY A 58 -16.44 -17.72 -9.03
CA GLY A 58 -16.32 -18.10 -7.63
C GLY A 58 -14.90 -18.04 -7.07
N PHE A 59 -13.89 -17.94 -7.93
CA PHE A 59 -12.46 -17.90 -7.60
C PHE A 59 -11.76 -16.73 -8.29
N PRO A 60 -10.63 -16.24 -7.75
CA PRO A 60 -9.86 -15.15 -8.35
C PRO A 60 -9.07 -15.66 -9.55
N TYR A 61 -9.48 -15.31 -10.75
CA TYR A 61 -8.75 -15.52 -11.98
C TYR A 61 -8.11 -14.20 -12.43
N HIS A 62 -6.90 -14.28 -12.98
CA HIS A 62 -6.26 -13.13 -13.59
C HIS A 62 -6.20 -13.25 -15.11
N GLN A 63 -6.10 -14.48 -15.60
CA GLN A 63 -6.21 -14.81 -17.01
C GLN A 63 -7.56 -15.47 -17.26
N ASP A 64 -8.30 -14.97 -18.22
CA ASP A 64 -9.58 -15.52 -18.66
C ASP A 64 -9.82 -15.21 -20.14
N GLU A 65 -11.07 -15.30 -20.61
CA GLU A 65 -11.45 -14.99 -21.99
C GLU A 65 -11.28 -13.50 -22.38
N VAL A 66 -11.18 -12.60 -21.38
CA VAL A 66 -11.03 -11.14 -21.58
C VAL A 66 -9.56 -10.72 -21.54
N ILE A 67 -8.77 -11.29 -20.63
CA ILE A 67 -7.33 -11.06 -20.53
C ILE A 67 -6.60 -12.33 -20.97
N SER A 68 -5.99 -12.29 -22.16
CA SER A 68 -5.46 -13.47 -22.86
C SER A 68 -4.14 -13.99 -22.31
N ALA A 69 -3.29 -13.14 -21.76
CA ALA A 69 -2.01 -13.56 -21.21
C ALA A 69 -1.61 -12.74 -19.99
N MET A 70 -0.86 -13.40 -19.14
CA MET A 70 -0.31 -12.85 -17.92
C MET A 70 1.11 -13.29 -17.67
N GLU A 71 1.78 -12.55 -16.82
CA GLU A 71 3.04 -12.96 -16.26
C GLU A 71 2.90 -14.36 -15.64
N HIS A 72 3.38 -15.37 -16.34
CA HIS A 72 3.25 -16.80 -15.97
C HIS A 72 3.69 -17.13 -14.53
N ALA A 73 4.49 -16.24 -13.91
CA ALA A 73 4.93 -16.38 -12.52
C ALA A 73 3.86 -16.04 -11.46
N ARG A 74 2.70 -15.49 -11.84
CA ARG A 74 1.68 -15.04 -10.89
C ARG A 74 0.40 -15.88 -10.89
N VAL A 75 0.24 -16.69 -11.92
CA VAL A 75 -0.94 -17.52 -12.12
C VAL A 75 -0.57 -18.99 -12.28
N ARG A 76 -1.51 -19.85 -11.93
CA ARG A 76 -1.46 -21.27 -12.29
C ARG A 76 -1.78 -21.43 -13.79
N GLU A 77 -1.49 -22.57 -14.38
CA GLU A 77 -1.69 -22.84 -15.82
C GLU A 77 -3.14 -22.65 -16.30
N ASP A 78 -4.11 -22.79 -15.40
CA ASP A 78 -5.53 -22.55 -15.67
C ASP A 78 -5.95 -21.07 -15.49
N GLY A 79 -5.02 -20.15 -15.26
CA GLY A 79 -5.29 -18.72 -15.07
C GLY A 79 -5.68 -18.33 -13.65
N LEU A 80 -5.76 -19.28 -12.71
CA LEU A 80 -6.07 -18.99 -11.30
C LEU A 80 -4.95 -18.15 -10.67
N PHE A 81 -5.33 -17.04 -10.04
CA PHE A 81 -4.38 -16.16 -9.36
C PHE A 81 -3.99 -16.71 -7.99
N ILE A 82 -2.71 -17.02 -7.81
CA ILE A 82 -2.18 -17.62 -6.58
C ILE A 82 -0.97 -16.86 -6.00
N TYR A 83 -0.54 -15.79 -6.63
CA TYR A 83 0.61 -14.98 -6.18
C TYR A 83 0.38 -14.31 -4.83
N ARG A 84 -0.87 -13.98 -4.50
CA ARG A 84 -1.27 -13.35 -3.23
C ARG A 84 -2.43 -14.11 -2.61
N THR A 85 -2.63 -13.92 -1.33
CA THR A 85 -3.75 -14.48 -0.57
C THR A 85 -5.08 -13.82 -0.93
N TRP A 86 -6.20 -14.51 -0.71
CA TRP A 86 -7.47 -14.21 -1.35
C TRP A 86 -8.46 -13.37 -0.53
N ILE A 87 -8.26 -13.20 0.80
CA ILE A 87 -9.21 -12.43 1.64
C ILE A 87 -9.49 -11.02 1.10
N PRO A 88 -8.49 -10.22 0.68
CA PRO A 88 -8.76 -8.89 0.15
C PRO A 88 -9.63 -8.89 -1.11
N TYR A 89 -9.45 -9.89 -1.98
CA TYR A 89 -10.21 -10.02 -3.23
C TYR A 89 -11.67 -10.41 -2.97
N TYR A 90 -11.94 -11.33 -2.04
CA TYR A 90 -13.31 -11.67 -1.65
C TYR A 90 -14.00 -10.51 -0.93
N LEU A 91 -13.29 -9.75 -0.10
CA LEU A 91 -13.81 -8.54 0.54
C LEU A 91 -14.24 -7.51 -0.52
N GLN A 92 -13.40 -7.29 -1.52
CA GLN A 92 -13.68 -6.38 -2.62
C GLN A 92 -14.82 -6.91 -3.51
N ALA A 93 -14.80 -8.21 -3.87
CA ALA A 93 -15.85 -8.86 -4.64
C ALA A 93 -17.22 -8.72 -3.97
N SER A 94 -17.29 -8.85 -2.63
CA SER A 94 -18.53 -8.65 -1.87
C SER A 94 -19.08 -7.23 -2.04
N SER A 95 -18.22 -6.22 -2.04
CA SER A 95 -18.62 -4.83 -2.29
C SER A 95 -19.09 -4.62 -3.73
N LEU A 96 -18.38 -5.21 -4.70
CA LEU A 96 -18.76 -5.15 -6.11
C LEU A 96 -20.10 -5.87 -6.37
N PHE A 97 -20.37 -6.96 -5.66
CA PHE A 97 -21.64 -7.69 -5.75
C PHE A 97 -22.82 -6.82 -5.29
N ILE A 98 -22.66 -6.10 -4.17
CA ILE A 98 -23.74 -5.31 -3.57
C ILE A 98 -23.96 -3.98 -4.31
N LEU A 99 -22.88 -3.31 -4.73
CA LEU A 99 -22.90 -1.93 -5.24
C LEU A 99 -22.63 -1.82 -6.75
N GLY A 100 -22.39 -2.95 -7.43
CA GLY A 100 -22.06 -2.97 -8.85
C GLY A 100 -20.59 -2.67 -9.14
N LYS A 101 -20.19 -2.87 -10.40
CA LYS A 101 -18.82 -2.68 -10.90
C LYS A 101 -18.49 -1.19 -11.07
N THR A 102 -18.16 -0.50 -9.98
CA THR A 102 -17.78 0.92 -9.98
C THR A 102 -16.47 1.15 -9.23
N THR A 103 -15.80 2.27 -9.49
CA THR A 103 -14.61 2.70 -8.73
C THR A 103 -14.91 2.83 -7.24
N PHE A 104 -16.06 3.42 -6.90
CA PHE A 104 -16.50 3.55 -5.51
C PHE A 104 -16.63 2.20 -4.82
N ALA A 105 -17.36 1.26 -5.45
CA ALA A 105 -17.55 -0.08 -4.89
C ALA A 105 -16.22 -0.84 -4.68
N ALA A 106 -15.27 -0.66 -5.60
CA ALA A 106 -13.95 -1.26 -5.48
C ALA A 106 -13.15 -0.72 -4.27
N ARG A 107 -13.21 0.58 -4.01
CA ARG A 107 -12.44 1.25 -2.93
C ARG A 107 -13.15 1.24 -1.57
N LEU A 108 -14.48 1.15 -1.54
CA LEU A 108 -15.29 1.28 -0.33
C LEU A 108 -14.85 0.36 0.83
N PRO A 109 -14.56 -0.93 0.64
CA PRO A 109 -14.16 -1.80 1.75
C PRO A 109 -12.90 -1.29 2.46
N PHE A 110 -11.91 -0.85 1.68
CA PHE A 110 -10.64 -0.36 2.20
C PHE A 110 -10.80 0.99 2.89
N ALA A 111 -11.67 1.85 2.36
CA ALA A 111 -12.04 3.12 2.98
C ALA A 111 -12.70 2.92 4.36
N VAL A 112 -13.65 2.00 4.46
CA VAL A 112 -14.30 1.63 5.74
C VAL A 112 -13.27 1.08 6.73
N LEU A 113 -12.33 0.24 6.27
CA LEU A 113 -11.24 -0.28 7.09
C LEU A 113 -10.31 0.84 7.59
N GLY A 114 -10.10 1.91 6.81
CA GLY A 114 -9.33 3.08 7.23
C GLY A 114 -9.95 3.78 8.44
N VAL A 115 -11.26 4.05 8.41
CA VAL A 115 -11.99 4.62 9.54
C VAL A 115 -11.99 3.67 10.75
N THR A 116 -12.20 2.37 10.49
CA THR A 116 -12.13 1.34 11.54
C THR A 116 -10.74 1.28 12.17
N SER A 117 -9.67 1.45 11.39
CA SER A 117 -8.29 1.51 11.89
C SER A 117 -8.07 2.68 12.85
N ALA A 118 -8.66 3.84 12.54
CA ALA A 118 -8.59 5.00 13.43
C ALA A 118 -9.26 4.72 14.79
N ILE A 119 -10.46 4.15 14.77
CA ILE A 119 -11.19 3.79 15.99
C ILE A 119 -10.43 2.71 16.78
N ALA A 120 -9.96 1.67 16.10
CA ALA A 120 -9.20 0.59 16.72
C ALA A 120 -7.90 1.10 17.34
N LEU A 121 -7.16 1.96 16.65
CA LEU A 121 -5.91 2.55 17.17
C LEU A 121 -6.15 3.41 18.40
N TYR A 122 -7.23 4.20 18.41
CA TYR A 122 -7.58 5.00 19.58
C TYR A 122 -7.78 4.12 20.83
N PHE A 123 -8.60 3.07 20.74
CA PHE A 123 -8.84 2.18 21.88
C PHE A 123 -7.63 1.33 22.23
N PHE A 124 -6.88 0.87 21.24
CA PHE A 124 -5.62 0.16 21.48
C PHE A 124 -4.62 1.02 22.24
N THR A 125 -4.38 2.24 21.79
CA THR A 125 -3.47 3.17 22.47
C THR A 125 -3.96 3.50 23.87
N LEU A 126 -5.27 3.71 24.05
CA LEU A 126 -5.88 3.95 25.34
C LEU A 126 -5.69 2.76 26.30
N LYS A 127 -5.83 1.52 25.83
CA LYS A 127 -5.57 0.29 26.61
C LYS A 127 -4.08 0.17 26.95
N LEU A 128 -3.20 0.46 25.98
CA LEU A 128 -1.76 0.29 26.11
C LEU A 128 -1.14 1.36 27.02
N ILE A 129 -1.42 2.64 26.77
CA ILE A 129 -0.77 3.79 27.41
C ILE A 129 -1.60 4.38 28.55
N ARG A 130 -2.94 4.13 28.55
CA ARG A 130 -3.91 4.64 29.55
C ARG A 130 -4.03 6.18 29.60
N LYS A 131 -3.66 6.88 28.52
CA LYS A 131 -3.77 8.35 28.38
C LYS A 131 -4.55 8.74 27.14
N LYS A 132 -5.66 9.47 27.33
CA LYS A 132 -6.54 9.90 26.24
C LYS A 132 -5.85 10.83 25.23
N ASN A 133 -4.96 11.70 25.72
CA ASN A 133 -4.23 12.65 24.85
C ASN A 133 -3.23 11.91 23.93
N VAL A 134 -2.56 10.87 24.41
CA VAL A 134 -1.68 10.04 23.58
C VAL A 134 -2.51 9.25 22.58
N ALA A 135 -3.65 8.70 22.98
CA ALA A 135 -4.55 7.99 22.07
C ALA A 135 -5.12 8.91 20.97
N PHE A 136 -5.51 10.13 21.34
CA PHE A 136 -5.95 11.15 20.38
C PHE A 136 -4.85 11.45 19.37
N LEU A 137 -3.65 11.80 19.84
CA LEU A 137 -2.56 12.23 18.99
C LEU A 137 -2.01 11.10 18.10
N ALA A 138 -1.91 9.89 18.62
CA ALA A 138 -1.51 8.71 17.83
C ALA A 138 -2.49 8.45 16.67
N THR A 139 -3.80 8.54 16.97
CA THR A 139 -4.83 8.37 15.94
C THR A 139 -4.80 9.51 14.93
N LEU A 140 -4.61 10.75 15.38
CA LEU A 140 -4.49 11.92 14.50
C LEU A 140 -3.29 11.76 13.55
N PHE A 141 -2.14 11.29 14.03
CA PHE A 141 -0.97 11.04 13.18
C PHE A 141 -1.25 9.96 12.13
N LEU A 142 -1.92 8.87 12.50
CA LEU A 142 -2.25 7.81 11.53
C LEU A 142 -3.17 8.34 10.42
N ILE A 143 -4.27 9.02 10.78
CA ILE A 143 -5.26 9.52 9.82
C ILE A 143 -4.86 10.83 9.13
N SER A 144 -3.71 11.39 9.46
CA SER A 144 -3.06 12.50 8.75
C SER A 144 -1.79 12.05 8.02
N SER A 145 -1.41 10.78 8.15
CA SER A 145 -0.29 10.20 7.41
C SER A 145 -0.71 9.93 5.97
N VAL A 146 -0.16 10.70 5.03
CA VAL A 146 -0.55 10.59 3.61
C VAL A 146 -0.33 9.18 3.04
N PRO A 147 0.76 8.45 3.34
CA PRO A 147 0.87 7.05 2.92
C PRO A 147 -0.26 6.16 3.44
N ALA A 148 -0.66 6.32 4.71
CA ALA A 148 -1.77 5.56 5.26
C ALA A 148 -3.10 5.92 4.56
N LEU A 149 -3.34 7.23 4.32
CA LEU A 149 -4.53 7.71 3.62
C LEU A 149 -4.60 7.16 2.19
N ILE A 150 -3.50 7.18 1.43
CA ILE A 150 -3.44 6.58 0.09
C ILE A 150 -3.81 5.10 0.17
N TYR A 151 -3.26 4.33 1.13
CA TYR A 151 -3.57 2.91 1.29
C TYR A 151 -5.03 2.62 1.66
N PHE A 152 -5.66 3.51 2.41
CA PHE A 152 -7.08 3.39 2.72
C PHE A 152 -8.00 3.80 1.57
N ARG A 153 -7.52 4.60 0.64
CA ARG A 153 -8.27 5.13 -0.50
C ARG A 153 -8.10 4.33 -1.79
N THR A 154 -7.16 3.38 -1.82
CA THR A 154 -6.93 2.49 -2.96
C THR A 154 -7.60 1.15 -2.77
N ALA A 155 -8.09 0.57 -3.87
CA ALA A 155 -8.72 -0.75 -3.91
C ALA A 155 -7.68 -1.87 -3.84
N ARG A 156 -6.84 -1.84 -2.77
CA ARG A 156 -5.73 -2.77 -2.57
C ARG A 156 -5.64 -3.26 -1.13
N TYR A 157 -5.08 -4.44 -0.97
CA TYR A 157 -4.87 -5.10 0.32
C TYR A 157 -3.97 -4.33 1.31
N VAL A 158 -3.23 -3.33 0.86
CA VAL A 158 -2.14 -2.67 1.62
C VAL A 158 -2.62 -1.94 2.88
N GLY A 159 -3.87 -1.46 2.90
CA GLY A 159 -4.46 -0.81 4.07
C GLY A 159 -4.84 -1.77 5.21
N LEU A 160 -5.12 -3.04 4.90
CA LEU A 160 -5.55 -4.04 5.90
C LEU A 160 -4.49 -4.33 6.97
N PRO A 161 -3.18 -4.48 6.67
CA PRO A 161 -2.14 -4.68 7.66
C PRO A 161 -2.13 -3.65 8.79
N ILE A 162 -2.55 -2.40 8.51
CA ILE A 162 -2.62 -1.33 9.52
C ILE A 162 -3.64 -1.71 10.60
N LEU A 163 -4.86 -2.08 10.21
CA LEU A 163 -5.90 -2.52 11.13
C LEU A 163 -5.54 -3.83 11.83
N LEU A 164 -5.07 -4.82 11.05
CA LEU A 164 -4.81 -6.17 11.55
C LEU A 164 -3.65 -6.20 12.55
N THR A 165 -2.63 -5.36 12.39
CA THR A 165 -1.57 -5.17 13.39
C THR A 165 -2.15 -4.66 14.71
N VAL A 166 -3.01 -3.64 14.66
CA VAL A 166 -3.66 -3.09 15.86
C VAL A 166 -4.47 -4.16 16.59
N LEU A 167 -5.33 -4.88 15.85
CA LEU A 167 -6.19 -5.90 16.42
C LEU A 167 -5.40 -7.10 16.98
N LEU A 168 -4.35 -7.54 16.27
CA LEU A 168 -3.50 -8.64 16.70
C LEU A 168 -2.77 -8.30 17.98
N ILE A 169 -2.10 -7.13 18.03
CA ILE A 169 -1.36 -6.72 19.22
C ILE A 169 -2.31 -6.39 20.39
N TYR A 170 -3.49 -5.80 20.11
CA TYR A 170 -4.52 -5.61 21.14
C TYR A 170 -4.95 -6.93 21.77
N SER A 171 -5.19 -7.95 20.94
CA SER A 171 -5.55 -9.30 21.42
C SER A 171 -4.38 -9.94 22.20
N TYR A 172 -3.15 -9.73 21.75
CA TYR A 172 -1.95 -10.24 22.39
C TYR A 172 -1.71 -9.64 23.77
N ILE A 173 -1.79 -8.31 23.95
CA ILE A 173 -1.50 -7.69 25.25
C ILE A 173 -2.45 -8.14 26.35
N THR A 174 -3.65 -8.61 26.02
CA THR A 174 -4.60 -9.14 27.00
C THR A 174 -4.16 -10.47 27.63
N ILE A 175 -3.13 -11.14 27.06
CA ILE A 175 -2.56 -12.38 27.65
C ILE A 175 -1.95 -12.15 29.04
N PHE A 176 -1.48 -10.92 29.29
CA PHE A 176 -0.88 -10.52 30.55
C PHE A 176 -1.92 -10.09 31.61
N ASP A 177 -3.20 -9.97 31.23
CA ASP A 177 -4.27 -9.71 32.17
C ASP A 177 -4.44 -10.93 33.10
N LYS A 178 -4.70 -10.69 34.39
CA LYS A 178 -4.87 -11.76 35.41
C LYS A 178 -6.07 -12.67 35.15
N LYS A 179 -6.98 -12.27 34.25
CA LYS A 179 -8.16 -13.05 33.86
C LYS A 179 -7.80 -14.17 32.89
N LYS A 180 -8.65 -15.21 32.87
CA LYS A 180 -8.56 -16.29 31.88
C LYS A 180 -8.60 -15.69 30.46
N TRP A 181 -7.48 -15.80 29.75
CA TRP A 181 -7.35 -15.28 28.40
C TRP A 181 -8.05 -16.17 27.35
N SER A 182 -8.72 -15.56 26.38
CA SER A 182 -9.31 -16.29 25.25
C SER A 182 -8.33 -16.31 24.07
N PRO A 183 -7.99 -17.48 23.51
CA PRO A 183 -7.10 -17.57 22.36
C PRO A 183 -7.77 -17.20 21.03
N TRP A 184 -9.11 -17.26 20.97
CA TRP A 184 -9.86 -17.12 19.71
C TRP A 184 -9.63 -15.79 18.97
N PRO A 185 -9.65 -14.62 19.64
CA PRO A 185 -9.43 -13.36 18.91
C PRO A 185 -8.08 -13.33 18.20
N ILE A 186 -6.98 -13.69 18.86
CA ILE A 186 -5.67 -13.68 18.25
C ILE A 186 -5.56 -14.74 17.13
N THR A 187 -6.14 -15.91 17.31
CA THR A 187 -6.16 -16.99 16.31
C THR A 187 -6.87 -16.52 15.03
N ILE A 188 -8.10 -16.00 15.17
CA ILE A 188 -8.90 -15.54 14.02
C ILE A 188 -8.18 -14.39 13.30
N ILE A 189 -7.69 -13.40 14.06
CA ILE A 189 -6.99 -12.26 13.48
C ILE A 189 -5.69 -12.71 12.80
N SER A 190 -4.95 -13.66 13.37
CA SER A 190 -3.72 -14.20 12.78
C SER A 190 -4.00 -14.90 11.45
N ILE A 191 -5.05 -15.73 11.37
CA ILE A 191 -5.45 -16.40 10.12
C ILE A 191 -5.85 -15.35 9.06
N ILE A 192 -6.69 -14.40 9.43
CA ILE A 192 -7.11 -13.31 8.52
C ILE A 192 -5.89 -12.50 8.07
N TYR A 193 -4.98 -12.17 8.96
CA TYR A 193 -3.80 -11.37 8.65
C TYR A 193 -2.85 -12.12 7.69
N PHE A 194 -2.60 -13.39 7.95
CA PHE A 194 -1.81 -14.23 7.05
C PHE A 194 -2.44 -14.26 5.65
N HIS A 195 -3.74 -14.54 5.56
CA HIS A 195 -4.47 -14.60 4.30
C HIS A 195 -4.81 -13.22 3.70
N THR A 196 -4.28 -12.15 4.28
CA THR A 196 -4.27 -10.80 3.72
C THR A 196 -2.91 -10.43 3.16
N MET A 197 -1.85 -10.60 3.97
CA MET A 197 -0.46 -10.25 3.60
C MET A 197 0.53 -11.04 4.47
N TYR A 198 0.93 -12.21 4.01
CA TYR A 198 1.77 -13.14 4.79
C TYR A 198 3.13 -12.55 5.21
N VAL A 199 3.75 -11.66 4.40
CA VAL A 199 5.02 -11.00 4.76
C VAL A 199 4.85 -10.08 5.96
N SER A 200 3.81 -9.25 5.94
CA SER A 200 3.52 -8.34 7.05
C SER A 200 3.09 -9.11 8.30
N PHE A 201 2.28 -10.17 8.16
CA PHE A 201 1.95 -11.07 9.24
C PHE A 201 3.19 -11.70 9.86
N ALA A 202 4.09 -12.27 9.04
CA ALA A 202 5.31 -12.92 9.51
C ALA A 202 6.19 -11.95 10.33
N GLY A 203 6.33 -10.71 9.85
CA GLY A 203 7.10 -9.69 10.57
C GLY A 203 6.50 -9.30 11.91
N ILE A 204 5.18 -9.06 11.96
CA ILE A 204 4.50 -8.65 13.20
C ILE A 204 4.42 -9.83 14.18
N ILE A 205 4.08 -11.05 13.73
CA ILE A 205 3.99 -12.20 14.63
C ILE A 205 5.37 -12.56 15.20
N LEU A 206 6.45 -12.43 14.41
CA LEU A 206 7.82 -12.61 14.92
C LEU A 206 8.10 -11.61 16.05
N GLY A 207 7.73 -10.33 15.87
CA GLY A 207 7.87 -9.32 16.92
C GLY A 207 7.07 -9.66 18.19
N VAL A 208 5.83 -10.10 18.03
CA VAL A 208 4.98 -10.57 19.14
C VAL A 208 5.61 -11.76 19.86
N LEU A 209 6.15 -12.74 19.14
CA LEU A 209 6.82 -13.91 19.73
C LEU A 209 8.08 -13.54 20.48
N ILE A 210 8.90 -12.64 19.94
CA ILE A 210 10.10 -12.13 20.63
C ILE A 210 9.70 -11.41 21.92
N HIS A 211 8.72 -10.50 21.86
CA HIS A 211 8.24 -9.78 23.03
C HIS A 211 7.63 -10.72 24.06
N PHE A 212 6.85 -11.72 23.62
CA PHE A 212 6.30 -12.75 24.51
C PHE A 212 7.40 -13.56 25.20
N TYR A 213 8.41 -13.99 24.46
CA TYR A 213 9.55 -14.73 25.04
C TYR A 213 10.28 -13.92 26.11
N ILE A 214 10.51 -12.63 25.87
CA ILE A 214 11.15 -11.73 26.86
C ILE A 214 10.29 -11.62 28.12
N ASN A 215 8.96 -11.52 27.97
CA ASN A 215 8.02 -11.27 29.06
C ASN A 215 7.32 -12.54 29.58
N ARG A 216 7.75 -13.74 29.18
CA ARG A 216 7.05 -15.01 29.47
C ARG A 216 6.80 -15.27 30.95
N LYS A 217 7.70 -14.79 31.83
CA LYS A 217 7.58 -14.94 33.28
C LYS A 217 6.39 -14.18 33.88
N SER A 218 5.88 -13.18 33.17
CA SER A 218 4.70 -12.39 33.55
C SER A 218 3.37 -13.03 33.12
N THR A 219 3.42 -14.14 32.37
CA THR A 219 2.24 -14.83 31.83
C THR A 219 1.80 -15.96 32.76
N ALA A 220 0.51 -16.05 33.04
CA ALA A 220 -0.06 -17.16 33.79
C ALA A 220 0.12 -18.49 33.02
N PRO A 221 0.44 -19.63 33.71
CA PRO A 221 0.67 -20.91 33.03
C PRO A 221 -0.46 -21.36 32.12
N ASP A 222 -1.72 -21.15 32.52
CA ASP A 222 -2.88 -21.49 31.69
C ASP A 222 -2.98 -20.63 30.43
N ASN A 223 -2.61 -19.35 30.49
CA ASN A 223 -2.58 -18.46 29.35
C ASN A 223 -1.45 -18.86 28.38
N TYR A 224 -0.32 -19.38 28.91
CA TYR A 224 0.75 -19.93 28.08
C TYR A 224 0.27 -21.11 27.24
N LYS A 225 -0.40 -22.10 27.86
CA LYS A 225 -0.99 -23.26 27.13
C LYS A 225 -1.95 -22.80 26.03
N ARG A 226 -2.79 -21.80 26.32
CA ARG A 226 -3.74 -21.25 25.35
C ARG A 226 -3.05 -20.50 24.19
N ALA A 227 -1.94 -19.80 24.47
CA ALA A 227 -1.13 -19.17 23.44
C ALA A 227 -0.53 -20.22 22.49
N THR A 228 -0.04 -21.34 23.04
CA THR A 228 0.43 -22.48 22.22
C THR A 228 -0.69 -23.07 21.37
N GLN A 229 -1.88 -23.26 21.94
CA GLN A 229 -3.05 -23.71 21.18
C GLN A 229 -3.41 -22.75 20.04
N ALA A 230 -3.41 -21.44 20.31
CA ALA A 230 -3.63 -20.41 19.28
C ALA A 230 -2.60 -20.53 18.13
N GLY A 231 -1.33 -20.71 18.48
CA GLY A 231 -0.26 -20.92 17.48
C GLY A 231 -0.48 -22.17 16.64
N ILE A 232 -0.80 -23.31 17.27
CA ILE A 232 -1.06 -24.57 16.56
C ILE A 232 -2.24 -24.42 15.59
N ILE A 233 -3.38 -23.87 16.06
CA ILE A 233 -4.57 -23.68 15.22
C ILE A 233 -4.24 -22.73 14.06
N THR A 234 -3.55 -21.62 14.33
CA THR A 234 -3.12 -20.70 13.26
C THR A 234 -2.27 -21.43 12.22
N SER A 235 -1.31 -22.25 12.66
CA SER A 235 -0.44 -23.00 11.75
C SER A 235 -1.22 -23.99 10.87
N ILE A 236 -2.22 -24.67 11.43
CA ILE A 236 -3.07 -25.60 10.66
C ILE A 236 -3.78 -24.89 9.50
N PHE A 237 -4.23 -23.64 9.70
CA PHE A 237 -4.95 -22.89 8.67
C PHE A 237 -4.04 -22.05 7.75
N THR A 238 -2.75 -21.89 8.07
CA THR A 238 -1.83 -21.06 7.30
C THR A 238 -0.79 -21.86 6.51
N LEU A 239 -0.24 -22.94 7.10
CA LEU A 239 0.80 -23.75 6.44
C LEU A 239 0.36 -24.42 5.14
N PRO A 240 -0.89 -24.96 5.01
CA PRO A 240 -1.33 -25.52 3.73
C PRO A 240 -1.31 -24.51 2.58
N TRP A 241 -1.57 -23.23 2.87
CA TRP A 241 -1.46 -22.19 1.85
C TRP A 241 -0.02 -22.01 1.35
N LEU A 242 0.97 -22.05 2.23
CA LEU A 242 2.38 -21.94 1.83
C LEU A 242 2.78 -23.11 0.89
N TRP A 243 2.30 -24.32 1.19
CA TRP A 243 2.50 -25.46 0.33
C TRP A 243 1.84 -25.27 -1.05
N PHE A 244 0.63 -24.72 -1.07
CA PHE A 244 -0.13 -24.46 -2.30
C PHE A 244 0.56 -23.45 -3.23
N ILE A 245 1.22 -22.42 -2.67
CA ILE A 245 1.90 -21.37 -3.45
C ILE A 245 3.39 -21.66 -3.67
N PHE A 246 3.94 -22.72 -3.08
CA PHE A 246 5.37 -23.03 -3.16
C PHE A 246 5.93 -23.08 -4.61
N PRO A 247 5.23 -23.67 -5.60
CA PRO A 247 5.71 -23.69 -6.99
C PRO A 247 5.93 -22.32 -7.61
N ILE A 248 5.24 -21.28 -7.12
CA ILE A 248 5.46 -19.92 -7.60
C ILE A 248 6.80 -19.36 -7.10
N PHE A 249 7.16 -19.65 -5.85
CA PHE A 249 8.42 -19.15 -5.31
C PHE A 249 9.64 -19.64 -6.08
N GLU A 250 9.54 -20.80 -6.71
CA GLU A 250 10.59 -21.33 -7.58
C GLU A 250 10.71 -20.50 -8.89
N LYS A 251 9.62 -19.96 -9.41
CA LYS A 251 9.57 -19.18 -10.66
C LYS A 251 9.88 -17.68 -10.46
N ILE A 252 9.78 -17.16 -9.23
CA ILE A 252 10.00 -15.73 -8.93
C ILE A 252 11.40 -15.25 -9.34
N PRO A 253 12.51 -15.96 -9.02
CA PRO A 253 13.84 -15.51 -9.43
C PRO A 253 13.98 -15.38 -10.94
N GLU A 254 13.46 -16.34 -11.71
CA GLU A 254 13.50 -16.35 -13.18
C GLU A 254 12.74 -15.15 -13.76
N PHE A 255 11.59 -14.82 -13.18
CA PHE A 255 10.78 -13.68 -13.58
C PHE A 255 11.53 -12.34 -13.43
N TYR A 256 12.20 -12.11 -12.30
CA TYR A 256 12.95 -10.89 -12.09
C TYR A 256 14.22 -10.81 -12.94
N ILE A 257 14.90 -11.94 -13.17
CA ILE A 257 16.05 -12.03 -14.07
C ILE A 257 15.63 -11.71 -15.51
N ALA A 258 14.47 -12.20 -15.95
CA ALA A 258 13.92 -11.92 -17.28
C ALA A 258 13.56 -10.43 -17.49
N GLN A 259 13.25 -9.68 -16.41
CA GLN A 259 13.02 -8.24 -16.46
C GLN A 259 14.31 -7.40 -16.46
N GLY A 260 15.49 -8.04 -16.51
CA GLY A 260 16.77 -7.35 -16.49
C GLY A 260 17.24 -6.90 -15.11
N ASP A 261 16.50 -7.24 -14.07
CA ASP A 261 16.93 -7.03 -12.69
C ASP A 261 17.96 -8.11 -12.33
N GLN A 262 19.25 -7.74 -12.37
CA GLN A 262 20.31 -8.57 -11.79
C GLN A 262 20.08 -8.63 -10.27
N ILE A 263 19.24 -9.58 -9.83
CA ILE A 263 19.00 -9.80 -8.42
C ILE A 263 20.20 -10.59 -7.87
N ASP A 264 21.22 -9.90 -7.46
CA ASP A 264 22.23 -10.49 -6.60
C ASP A 264 21.64 -10.69 -5.19
N ILE A 265 20.96 -11.82 -5.01
CA ILE A 265 20.33 -12.22 -3.73
C ILE A 265 21.39 -12.41 -2.64
N SER A 266 22.65 -12.65 -3.02
CA SER A 266 23.74 -13.02 -2.12
C SER A 266 24.48 -11.82 -1.50
N SER A 267 24.29 -10.59 -2.02
CA SER A 267 25.07 -9.46 -1.54
C SER A 267 24.49 -8.81 -0.28
N GLY A 268 25.27 -8.77 0.79
CA GLY A 268 24.93 -8.02 2.01
C GLY A 268 24.65 -6.53 1.73
N TRP A 269 25.16 -6.00 0.63
CA TRP A 269 24.93 -4.66 0.13
C TRP A 269 23.46 -4.40 -0.24
N ARG A 270 22.76 -5.38 -0.81
CA ARG A 270 21.32 -5.28 -1.10
C ARG A 270 20.52 -5.05 0.18
N PHE A 271 20.77 -5.86 1.22
CA PHE A 271 20.08 -5.69 2.51
C PHE A 271 20.32 -4.31 3.13
N LEU A 272 21.55 -3.81 3.05
CA LEU A 272 21.89 -2.46 3.54
C LEU A 272 21.14 -1.38 2.75
N LYS A 273 21.07 -1.50 1.42
CA LYS A 273 20.34 -0.57 0.54
C LYS A 273 18.84 -0.58 0.85
N HIS A 274 18.24 -1.77 1.03
CA HIS A 274 16.82 -1.90 1.39
C HIS A 274 16.55 -1.34 2.77
N PHE A 275 17.39 -1.64 3.76
CA PHE A 275 17.31 -1.10 5.10
C PHE A 275 17.33 0.45 5.07
N ALA A 276 18.32 1.02 4.40
CA ALA A 276 18.40 2.47 4.24
C ALA A 276 17.17 3.05 3.53
N GLY A 277 16.64 2.36 2.52
CA GLY A 277 15.41 2.73 1.84
C GLY A 277 14.19 2.77 2.76
N PHE A 278 13.97 1.75 3.58
CA PHE A 278 12.90 1.73 4.57
C PHE A 278 13.05 2.81 5.64
N ILE A 279 14.26 2.99 6.18
CA ILE A 279 14.57 4.06 7.15
C ILE A 279 14.24 5.42 6.55
N PHE A 280 14.67 5.68 5.31
CA PHE A 280 14.40 6.95 4.64
C PHE A 280 12.91 7.18 4.43
N GLN A 281 12.16 6.17 3.95
CA GLN A 281 10.73 6.26 3.71
C GLN A 281 9.94 6.50 5.00
N LEU A 282 10.26 5.76 6.07
CA LEU A 282 9.63 5.94 7.38
C LEU A 282 9.98 7.31 7.96
N ASN A 283 11.25 7.74 7.87
CA ASN A 283 11.64 9.06 8.33
C ASN A 283 10.92 10.17 7.58
N ASN A 284 10.79 10.07 6.26
CA ASN A 284 10.30 11.17 5.44
C ASN A 284 8.77 11.38 5.54
N TYR A 285 8.00 10.31 5.85
CA TYR A 285 6.54 10.36 5.73
C TYR A 285 5.76 9.95 6.99
N ILE A 286 6.36 9.19 7.90
CA ILE A 286 5.62 8.58 9.02
C ILE A 286 6.18 8.98 10.38
N PHE A 287 7.49 8.79 10.58
CA PHE A 287 8.14 8.96 11.87
C PHE A 287 9.50 9.65 11.70
N PRO A 288 9.68 10.86 12.23
CA PRO A 288 10.95 11.58 12.13
C PRO A 288 11.96 10.99 13.12
N PHE A 289 12.98 10.34 12.61
CA PHE A 289 14.01 9.67 13.42
C PHE A 289 14.82 10.63 14.30
N ILE A 290 14.81 11.93 13.98
CA ILE A 290 15.43 12.95 14.85
C ILE A 290 14.80 13.00 16.25
N LEU A 291 13.56 12.50 16.41
CA LEU A 291 12.89 12.44 17.70
C LEU A 291 13.19 11.15 18.49
N LEU A 292 13.89 10.17 17.90
CA LEU A 292 14.26 8.93 18.60
C LEU A 292 15.04 9.14 19.90
N PRO A 293 16.02 10.09 19.99
CA PRO A 293 16.74 10.34 21.25
C PRO A 293 15.81 10.67 22.42
N LEU A 294 14.62 11.22 22.14
CA LEU A 294 13.63 11.53 23.18
C LEU A 294 13.09 10.27 23.88
N LEU A 295 13.20 9.09 23.28
CA LEU A 295 12.86 7.81 23.92
C LEU A 295 13.75 7.47 25.14
N PHE A 296 14.92 8.08 25.25
CA PHE A 296 15.83 7.90 26.39
C PHE A 296 15.54 8.86 27.54
N ILE A 297 14.56 9.76 27.40
CA ILE A 297 14.18 10.69 28.45
C ILE A 297 13.59 9.93 29.65
N ARG A 298 13.94 10.35 30.84
CA ARG A 298 13.55 9.69 32.11
C ARG A 298 12.03 9.51 32.25
N SER A 299 11.23 10.47 31.81
CA SER A 299 9.77 10.39 31.88
C SER A 299 9.18 9.26 31.06
N LEU A 300 9.84 8.85 29.97
CA LEU A 300 9.40 7.77 29.09
C LEU A 300 9.75 6.37 29.63
N ARG A 301 10.61 6.27 30.67
CA ARG A 301 10.96 5.00 31.28
C ARG A 301 9.75 4.28 31.88
N THR A 302 8.72 5.01 32.28
CA THR A 302 7.45 4.45 32.78
C THR A 302 6.74 3.61 31.71
N TYR A 303 6.99 3.88 30.43
CA TYR A 303 6.40 3.21 29.27
C TYR A 303 7.38 2.26 28.57
N LYS A 304 8.40 1.78 29.30
CA LYS A 304 9.47 0.95 28.72
C LYS A 304 8.95 -0.28 28.00
N ASN A 305 7.97 -0.99 28.56
CA ASN A 305 7.44 -2.23 27.99
C ASN A 305 6.62 -1.95 26.72
N GLU A 306 5.84 -0.88 26.71
CA GLU A 306 5.02 -0.44 25.58
C GLU A 306 5.89 0.03 24.42
N ILE A 307 6.93 0.81 24.72
CA ILE A 307 7.96 1.25 23.76
C ILE A 307 8.69 0.02 23.19
N GLN A 308 9.10 -0.90 24.04
CA GLN A 308 9.77 -2.13 23.64
C GLN A 308 8.90 -2.97 22.70
N LEU A 309 7.62 -3.13 23.01
CA LEU A 309 6.67 -3.84 22.13
C LEU A 309 6.59 -3.18 20.74
N CYS A 310 6.37 -1.88 20.69
CA CYS A 310 6.29 -1.14 19.42
C CYS A 310 7.57 -1.24 18.60
N LEU A 311 8.74 -1.08 19.24
CA LEU A 311 10.04 -1.16 18.56
C LEU A 311 10.37 -2.57 18.08
N ILE A 312 10.13 -3.61 18.89
CA ILE A 312 10.38 -5.00 18.51
C ILE A 312 9.51 -5.37 17.31
N CYS A 313 8.20 -5.08 17.35
CA CYS A 313 7.30 -5.40 16.23
C CYS A 313 7.68 -4.63 14.96
N THR A 314 8.02 -3.36 15.05
CA THR A 314 8.48 -2.55 13.91
C THR A 314 9.79 -3.09 13.32
N SER A 315 10.78 -3.39 14.18
CA SER A 315 12.08 -3.90 13.73
C SER A 315 11.98 -5.30 13.14
N SER A 316 11.13 -6.17 13.70
CA SER A 316 10.88 -7.52 13.16
C SER A 316 10.19 -7.43 11.80
N LEU A 317 9.20 -6.55 11.65
CA LEU A 317 8.55 -6.30 10.36
C LEU A 317 9.56 -5.80 9.33
N MET A 318 10.41 -4.86 9.70
CA MET A 318 11.48 -4.36 8.83
C MET A 318 12.43 -5.50 8.43
N GLY A 319 12.90 -6.30 9.40
CA GLY A 319 13.80 -7.44 9.14
C GLY A 319 13.22 -8.43 8.13
N VAL A 320 11.94 -8.82 8.28
CA VAL A 320 11.25 -9.71 7.33
C VAL A 320 11.06 -9.00 5.99
N SER A 321 10.75 -7.71 5.98
CA SER A 321 10.54 -6.95 4.74
C SER A 321 11.82 -6.75 3.91
N LEU A 322 13.01 -6.88 4.52
CA LEU A 322 14.29 -6.86 3.79
C LEU A 322 14.44 -8.04 2.81
N LEU A 323 13.68 -9.12 3.00
CA LEU A 323 13.68 -10.27 2.10
C LEU A 323 12.98 -9.99 0.77
N ASN A 324 12.16 -8.94 0.69
CA ASN A 324 11.52 -8.56 -0.58
C ASN A 324 12.54 -8.05 -1.59
N THR A 325 12.22 -8.18 -2.87
CA THR A 325 13.11 -7.76 -3.97
C THR A 325 13.24 -6.25 -4.06
N ILE A 326 12.17 -5.51 -3.77
CA ILE A 326 12.12 -4.04 -3.82
C ILE A 326 11.62 -3.50 -2.47
N PRO A 327 12.26 -2.47 -1.89
CA PRO A 327 11.88 -1.91 -0.61
C PRO A 327 10.69 -0.93 -0.72
N PHE A 328 9.52 -1.41 -1.14
CA PHE A 328 8.32 -0.57 -1.16
C PHE A 328 7.81 -0.29 0.24
N GLN A 329 7.38 0.96 0.48
CA GLN A 329 6.84 1.39 1.77
C GLN A 329 5.64 0.56 2.24
N GLN A 330 4.86 0.01 1.31
CA GLN A 330 3.70 -0.84 1.61
C GLN A 330 4.02 -2.03 2.53
N TYR A 331 5.24 -2.56 2.47
CA TYR A 331 5.66 -3.67 3.34
C TYR A 331 5.80 -3.25 4.81
N MET A 332 5.95 -1.95 5.05
CA MET A 332 6.02 -1.37 6.39
C MET A 332 4.67 -0.86 6.90
N ALA A 333 3.57 -1.01 6.14
CA ALA A 333 2.25 -0.47 6.52
C ALA A 333 1.78 -0.92 7.92
N GLY A 334 2.04 -2.19 8.28
CA GLY A 334 1.75 -2.71 9.62
C GLY A 334 2.46 -2.00 10.77
N SER A 335 3.57 -1.29 10.52
CA SER A 335 4.27 -0.51 11.56
C SER A 335 3.68 0.89 11.78
N PHE A 336 2.87 1.42 10.86
CA PHE A 336 2.36 2.80 10.94
C PHE A 336 1.62 3.10 12.25
N PRO A 337 0.70 2.27 12.74
CA PRO A 337 0.05 2.51 14.02
C PRO A 337 1.03 2.51 15.19
N LEU A 338 2.04 1.63 15.18
CA LEU A 338 3.02 1.53 16.25
C LEU A 338 3.92 2.76 16.31
N LEU A 339 4.38 3.23 15.15
CA LEU A 339 5.18 4.45 15.02
C LEU A 339 4.35 5.69 15.39
N SER A 340 3.07 5.73 15.07
CA SER A 340 2.15 6.81 15.49
C SER A 340 1.99 6.86 17.01
N ILE A 341 1.93 5.71 17.68
CA ILE A 341 1.90 5.64 19.15
C ILE A 341 3.21 6.17 19.74
N LEU A 342 4.37 5.72 19.23
CA LEU A 342 5.68 6.18 19.70
C LEU A 342 5.83 7.69 19.52
N LEU A 343 5.44 8.24 18.37
CA LEU A 343 5.52 9.67 18.10
C LEU A 343 4.63 10.48 19.04
N ALA A 344 3.39 10.04 19.25
CA ALA A 344 2.46 10.68 20.17
C ALA A 344 2.98 10.64 21.63
N LEU A 345 3.57 9.50 22.03
CA LEU A 345 4.15 9.33 23.36
C LEU A 345 5.35 10.27 23.59
N ILE A 346 6.23 10.38 22.59
CA ILE A 346 7.37 11.32 22.61
C ILE A 346 6.89 12.76 22.79
N ILE A 347 5.88 13.17 22.04
CA ILE A 347 5.40 14.56 22.07
C ILE A 347 4.65 14.89 23.36
N ILE A 348 3.82 13.97 23.88
CA ILE A 348 3.00 14.23 25.06
C ILE A 348 3.79 14.03 26.36
N GLU A 349 4.60 12.98 26.45
CA GLU A 349 5.25 12.57 27.69
C GLU A 349 6.76 12.85 27.69
N GLY A 350 7.39 12.82 26.49
CA GLY A 350 8.83 13.05 26.35
C GLY A 350 9.21 14.53 26.39
N LEU A 351 8.40 15.37 25.75
CA LEU A 351 8.65 16.81 25.71
C LEU A 351 7.95 17.54 26.86
N SER A 352 8.73 18.01 27.83
CA SER A 352 8.25 18.88 28.93
C SER A 352 8.12 20.34 28.46
N VAL A 353 7.35 20.59 27.39
CA VAL A 353 7.21 21.93 26.79
C VAL A 353 5.76 22.41 26.87
N HIS A 354 5.57 23.72 26.73
CA HIS A 354 4.25 24.34 26.69
C HIS A 354 3.34 23.73 25.61
N SER A 355 2.02 23.73 25.85
CA SER A 355 1.01 23.20 24.93
C SER A 355 1.09 23.83 23.55
N ILE A 356 1.42 25.10 23.44
CA ILE A 356 1.59 25.80 22.15
C ILE A 356 2.73 25.16 21.35
N VAL A 357 3.89 24.91 21.97
CA VAL A 357 5.03 24.28 21.29
C VAL A 357 4.68 22.88 20.81
N ARG A 358 3.95 22.10 21.62
CA ARG A 358 3.46 20.78 21.21
C ARG A 358 2.51 20.85 20.03
N SER A 359 1.58 21.80 20.05
CA SER A 359 0.63 22.00 18.94
C SER A 359 1.32 22.44 17.66
N THR A 360 2.28 23.37 17.76
CA THR A 360 3.09 23.83 16.62
C THR A 360 3.92 22.68 16.05
N LEU A 361 4.59 21.90 16.92
CA LEU A 361 5.34 20.72 16.51
C LEU A 361 4.43 19.69 15.79
N THR A 362 3.26 19.41 16.35
CA THR A 362 2.28 18.51 15.75
C THR A 362 1.83 19.01 14.37
N ALA A 363 1.49 20.28 14.26
CA ALA A 363 1.10 20.88 12.98
C ALA A 363 2.26 20.81 11.96
N THR A 364 3.47 21.14 12.37
CA THR A 364 4.65 21.05 11.49
C THR A 364 4.89 19.63 11.00
N LEU A 365 4.71 18.63 11.86
CA LEU A 365 4.86 17.20 11.51
C LEU A 365 3.79 16.71 10.52
N ILE A 366 2.57 17.23 10.62
CA ILE A 366 1.46 16.85 9.73
C ILE A 366 1.56 17.58 8.39
N PHE A 367 1.73 18.90 8.43
CA PHE A 367 1.63 19.73 7.22
C PHE A 367 2.91 19.79 6.40
N THR A 368 4.07 19.54 7.01
CA THR A 368 5.37 19.61 6.33
C THR A 368 6.28 18.44 6.72
N ASN A 369 7.26 18.16 5.90
CA ASN A 369 8.33 17.22 6.26
C ASN A 369 9.59 17.93 6.84
N LEU A 370 9.49 19.17 7.27
CA LEU A 370 10.64 19.96 7.75
C LEU A 370 11.40 19.26 8.87
N ILE A 371 10.67 18.77 9.90
CA ILE A 371 11.27 18.07 11.04
C ILE A 371 11.82 16.71 10.62
N HIS A 372 11.19 16.07 9.64
CA HIS A 372 11.63 14.78 9.11
C HIS A 372 12.96 14.88 8.35
N VAL A 373 13.13 15.91 7.53
CA VAL A 373 14.29 16.06 6.63
C VAL A 373 15.28 17.14 7.05
N GLY A 374 14.97 17.96 8.08
CA GLY A 374 15.84 19.05 8.51
C GLY A 374 17.30 18.66 8.72
N PRO A 375 17.63 17.57 9.44
CA PRO A 375 19.02 17.12 9.59
C PRO A 375 19.65 16.67 8.28
N LEU A 376 18.85 16.07 7.37
CA LEU A 376 19.32 15.61 6.07
C LEU A 376 19.57 16.77 5.12
N LEU A 377 18.80 17.87 5.23
CA LEU A 377 19.04 19.11 4.49
C LEU A 377 20.39 19.73 4.89
N SER A 378 20.69 19.77 6.20
CA SER A 378 21.99 20.26 6.69
C SER A 378 23.15 19.42 6.18
N ILE A 379 23.00 18.08 6.13
CA ILE A 379 23.98 17.19 5.54
C ILE A 379 24.14 17.47 4.05
N LYS A 380 23.03 17.67 3.33
CA LYS A 380 23.04 18.00 1.90
C LYS A 380 23.76 19.33 1.61
N GLU A 381 23.51 20.35 2.42
CA GLU A 381 24.16 21.66 2.31
C GLU A 381 25.67 21.57 2.59
N THR A 382 26.05 20.80 3.65
CA THR A 382 27.46 20.66 4.05
C THR A 382 28.29 19.87 3.05
N PHE A 383 27.77 18.76 2.55
CA PHE A 383 28.52 17.81 1.72
C PHE A 383 28.20 17.93 0.22
N GLY A 384 27.14 18.65 -0.14
CA GLY A 384 26.68 18.78 -1.52
C GLY A 384 26.15 17.46 -2.12
N ASN A 385 25.90 17.47 -3.42
CA ASN A 385 25.33 16.30 -4.12
C ASN A 385 26.36 15.19 -4.38
N ASN A 386 27.69 15.47 -4.26
CA ASN A 386 28.79 14.54 -4.55
C ASN A 386 29.95 14.71 -3.58
N PRO A 387 29.84 14.22 -2.33
CA PRO A 387 30.98 14.29 -1.41
C PRO A 387 32.15 13.48 -1.95
N LYS A 388 33.37 14.07 -1.92
CA LYS A 388 34.61 13.48 -2.49
C LYS A 388 34.91 12.07 -1.99
N TRP A 389 34.53 11.75 -0.76
CA TRP A 389 34.73 10.42 -0.16
C TRP A 389 33.80 9.31 -0.71
N PHE A 390 32.68 9.68 -1.35
CA PHE A 390 31.83 8.74 -2.11
C PHE A 390 32.27 8.58 -3.58
N SER A 391 33.12 9.48 -4.07
CA SER A 391 33.50 9.53 -5.50
C SER A 391 34.27 8.32 -6.00
N LYS A 392 34.98 7.62 -5.13
CA LYS A 392 35.78 6.43 -5.48
C LYS A 392 34.91 5.16 -5.69
N ASN A 393 33.70 5.13 -5.18
CA ASN A 393 32.80 3.97 -5.30
C ASN A 393 31.53 4.37 -6.06
N PHE A 394 31.39 3.87 -7.29
CA PHE A 394 30.26 4.17 -8.17
C PHE A 394 28.90 3.86 -7.52
N TYR A 395 28.76 2.71 -6.86
CA TYR A 395 27.50 2.32 -6.22
C TYR A 395 27.14 3.21 -5.03
N MET A 396 28.11 3.55 -4.19
CA MET A 396 27.92 4.48 -3.06
C MET A 396 27.52 5.85 -3.54
N LYS A 397 28.17 6.35 -4.59
CA LYS A 397 27.85 7.63 -5.22
C LYS A 397 26.43 7.64 -5.81
N SER A 398 26.04 6.60 -6.53
CA SER A 398 24.70 6.47 -7.11
C SER A 398 23.62 6.42 -6.01
N THR A 399 23.83 5.62 -4.97
CA THR A 399 22.90 5.51 -3.84
C THR A 399 22.76 6.83 -3.08
N TYR A 400 23.87 7.51 -2.81
CA TYR A 400 23.88 8.82 -2.15
C TYR A 400 23.15 9.87 -2.99
N ASN A 401 23.42 9.95 -4.29
CA ASN A 401 22.78 10.90 -5.18
C ASN A 401 21.27 10.67 -5.28
N THR A 402 20.82 9.42 -5.37
CA THR A 402 19.40 9.08 -5.38
C THR A 402 18.74 9.50 -4.08
N PHE A 403 19.36 9.19 -2.93
CA PHE A 403 18.90 9.58 -1.62
C PHE A 403 18.80 11.11 -1.48
N MET A 404 19.87 11.84 -1.80
CA MET A 404 19.94 13.29 -1.63
C MET A 404 19.07 14.06 -2.62
N ARG A 405 18.78 13.51 -3.80
CA ARG A 405 17.83 14.10 -4.75
C ARG A 405 16.44 14.23 -4.17
N GLU A 406 16.02 13.26 -3.36
CA GLU A 406 14.70 13.22 -2.75
C GLU A 406 14.60 14.04 -1.44
N VAL A 407 15.73 14.45 -0.85
CA VAL A 407 15.78 15.30 0.33
C VAL A 407 15.46 16.75 -0.04
N LYS A 408 14.18 17.12 0.12
CA LYS A 408 13.68 18.48 -0.11
C LYS A 408 12.47 18.75 0.76
N LEU A 409 12.19 20.04 1.03
CA LEU A 409 10.98 20.45 1.73
C LEU A 409 9.74 20.12 0.89
N LYS A 410 8.79 19.44 1.50
CA LYS A 410 7.52 19.03 0.88
C LYS A 410 6.35 19.37 1.81
N TYR A 411 5.20 19.66 1.20
CA TYR A 411 3.93 19.89 1.87
C TYR A 411 2.93 18.79 1.47
N VAL A 412 3.32 17.53 1.68
CA VAL A 412 2.62 16.35 1.12
C VAL A 412 1.17 16.29 1.58
N PHE A 413 0.90 16.59 2.86
CA PHE A 413 -0.45 16.60 3.38
C PHE A 413 -1.34 17.66 2.71
N TYR A 414 -0.81 18.87 2.50
CA TYR A 414 -1.53 19.93 1.78
C TYR A 414 -1.78 19.55 0.32
N GLN A 415 -0.80 18.96 -0.35
CA GLN A 415 -0.96 18.46 -1.72
C GLN A 415 -2.05 17.39 -1.80
N HIS A 416 -2.10 16.49 -0.81
CA HIS A 416 -3.16 15.48 -0.73
C HIS A 416 -4.55 16.10 -0.47
N LEU A 417 -4.65 17.12 0.38
CA LEU A 417 -5.90 17.85 0.57
C LEU A 417 -6.40 18.51 -0.72
N LEU A 418 -5.49 19.12 -1.49
CA LEU A 418 -5.85 19.67 -2.80
C LEU A 418 -6.33 18.59 -3.77
N GLU A 419 -5.67 17.44 -3.79
CA GLU A 419 -6.05 16.31 -4.64
C GLU A 419 -7.44 15.78 -4.32
N ILE A 420 -7.76 15.56 -3.05
CA ILE A 420 -9.08 15.02 -2.65
C ILE A 420 -10.22 16.05 -2.75
N SER A 421 -9.91 17.35 -2.71
CA SER A 421 -10.90 18.43 -2.87
C SER A 421 -11.08 18.89 -4.30
N ASN A 422 -10.07 18.76 -5.14
CA ASN A 422 -10.08 19.10 -6.56
C ASN A 422 -9.49 17.94 -7.38
N PRO A 423 -10.21 16.81 -7.47
CA PRO A 423 -9.72 15.65 -8.17
C PRO A 423 -9.56 15.96 -9.66
N TYR A 424 -8.44 15.56 -10.21
CA TYR A 424 -8.21 15.64 -11.65
C TYR A 424 -8.36 14.26 -12.29
N LYS A 425 -8.83 14.25 -13.53
CA LYS A 425 -8.94 13.03 -14.32
C LYS A 425 -7.61 12.76 -15.01
N GLY A 426 -7.08 11.56 -14.78
CA GLY A 426 -5.84 11.12 -15.42
C GLY A 426 -6.01 10.68 -16.86
N PRO A 427 -4.92 10.28 -17.54
CA PRO A 427 -4.95 9.73 -18.89
C PRO A 427 -5.89 8.54 -19.03
N LEU A 428 -5.89 7.63 -18.05
CA LEU A 428 -6.76 6.46 -18.05
C LEU A 428 -8.25 6.82 -18.03
N ASP A 429 -8.65 7.84 -17.28
CA ASP A 429 -10.04 8.31 -17.25
C ASP A 429 -10.52 8.71 -18.65
N LYS A 430 -9.65 9.37 -19.42
CA LYS A 430 -9.95 9.78 -20.80
C LYS A 430 -10.01 8.58 -21.74
N ILE A 431 -9.11 7.60 -21.59
CA ILE A 431 -9.11 6.36 -22.38
C ILE A 431 -10.39 5.56 -22.10
N VAL A 432 -10.74 5.37 -20.85
CA VAL A 432 -11.96 4.65 -20.45
C VAL A 432 -13.22 5.36 -20.97
N ALA A 433 -13.28 6.69 -20.85
CA ALA A 433 -14.41 7.46 -21.40
C ALA A 433 -14.53 7.31 -22.92
N PHE A 434 -13.40 7.35 -23.64
CA PHE A 434 -13.36 7.14 -25.08
C PHE A 434 -13.90 5.75 -25.47
N PHE A 435 -13.42 4.68 -24.82
CA PHE A 435 -13.83 3.33 -25.18
C PHE A 435 -15.26 2.98 -24.73
N LYS A 436 -15.78 3.59 -23.67
CA LYS A 436 -17.21 3.45 -23.33
C LYS A 436 -18.15 4.00 -24.42
N THR A 437 -17.67 4.94 -25.22
CA THR A 437 -18.46 5.53 -26.32
C THR A 437 -18.17 4.85 -27.66
N ASN A 438 -16.93 4.46 -27.94
CA ASN A 438 -16.47 4.04 -29.27
C ASN A 438 -16.12 2.54 -29.35
N GLY A 439 -15.84 1.88 -28.25
CA GLY A 439 -15.53 0.45 -28.19
C GLY A 439 -16.78 -0.40 -27.97
N LYS A 440 -16.70 -1.67 -28.36
CA LYS A 440 -17.76 -2.66 -28.13
C LYS A 440 -17.23 -3.77 -27.21
N PRO A 441 -18.08 -4.38 -26.37
CA PRO A 441 -17.71 -5.63 -25.70
C PRO A 441 -17.31 -6.67 -26.75
N GLY A 442 -16.13 -7.27 -26.57
CA GLY A 442 -15.58 -8.22 -27.53
C GLY A 442 -14.56 -7.66 -28.51
N ASP A 443 -14.50 -6.31 -28.71
CA ASP A 443 -13.39 -5.71 -29.44
C ASP A 443 -12.07 -6.05 -28.74
N SER A 444 -11.03 -6.31 -29.54
CA SER A 444 -9.67 -6.54 -29.05
C SER A 444 -8.88 -5.22 -28.98
N CYS A 445 -8.19 -5.00 -27.85
CA CYS A 445 -7.42 -3.78 -27.63
C CYS A 445 -6.03 -4.10 -27.09
N TYR A 446 -5.01 -3.58 -27.75
CA TYR A 446 -3.68 -3.49 -27.20
C TYR A 446 -3.50 -2.17 -26.46
N ILE A 447 -3.05 -2.23 -25.22
CA ILE A 447 -2.66 -1.06 -24.42
C ILE A 447 -1.36 -1.38 -23.66
N ASP A 448 -0.43 -0.45 -23.69
CA ASP A 448 0.92 -0.63 -23.12
C ASP A 448 0.97 -0.71 -21.59
N ASN A 449 -0.07 -0.27 -20.91
CA ASN A 449 -0.20 -0.30 -19.44
C ASN A 449 -1.68 -0.20 -19.04
N GLU A 450 -2.03 -0.63 -17.83
CA GLU A 450 -3.39 -0.53 -17.26
C GLU A 450 -4.44 -1.35 -18.04
N HIS A 451 -4.00 -2.45 -18.65
CA HIS A 451 -4.85 -3.35 -19.43
C HIS A 451 -5.99 -3.96 -18.59
N GLU A 452 -5.73 -4.35 -17.34
CA GLU A 452 -6.76 -4.88 -16.43
C GLU A 452 -7.81 -3.81 -16.09
N SER A 453 -7.39 -2.56 -15.90
CA SER A 453 -8.31 -1.44 -15.67
C SER A 453 -9.23 -1.24 -16.87
N LEU A 454 -8.67 -1.26 -18.09
CA LEU A 454 -9.45 -1.13 -19.30
C LEU A 454 -10.46 -2.28 -19.45
N ALA A 455 -10.00 -3.53 -19.25
CA ALA A 455 -10.87 -4.71 -19.25
C ALA A 455 -12.01 -4.61 -18.22
N TYR A 456 -11.70 -4.17 -17.00
CA TYR A 456 -12.68 -3.99 -15.93
C TYR A 456 -13.79 -3.00 -16.29
N TYR A 457 -13.43 -1.84 -16.88
CA TYR A 457 -14.39 -0.78 -17.18
C TYR A 457 -15.17 -0.96 -18.47
N THR A 458 -14.61 -1.69 -19.45
CA THR A 458 -15.17 -1.75 -20.81
C THR A 458 -15.65 -3.14 -21.20
N GLY A 459 -15.12 -4.19 -20.58
CA GLY A 459 -15.36 -5.57 -20.99
C GLY A 459 -14.72 -5.94 -22.35
N MET A 460 -13.86 -5.08 -22.90
CA MET A 460 -13.10 -5.36 -24.13
C MET A 460 -12.07 -6.44 -23.86
N LYS A 461 -11.75 -7.24 -24.89
CA LYS A 461 -10.66 -8.20 -24.83
C LYS A 461 -9.33 -7.46 -24.88
N VAL A 462 -8.58 -7.49 -23.78
CA VAL A 462 -7.35 -6.71 -23.66
C VAL A 462 -6.11 -7.60 -23.73
N ILE A 463 -5.16 -7.14 -24.53
CA ILE A 463 -3.93 -7.84 -24.85
C ILE A 463 -2.82 -7.27 -23.98
N HIS A 464 -2.16 -8.15 -23.24
CA HIS A 464 -0.96 -7.78 -22.49
C HIS A 464 0.22 -7.52 -23.44
N ARG A 465 1.09 -6.59 -23.07
CA ARG A 465 2.27 -6.18 -23.87
C ARG A 465 3.16 -7.33 -24.30
N ASP A 466 3.28 -8.38 -23.48
CA ASP A 466 4.17 -9.49 -23.73
C ASP A 466 3.57 -10.52 -24.71
N ASP A 467 2.27 -10.42 -25.01
CA ASP A 467 1.52 -11.34 -25.87
C ASP A 467 1.19 -10.78 -27.26
N ILE A 468 1.76 -9.66 -27.61
CA ILE A 468 1.48 -9.01 -28.90
C ILE A 468 1.77 -9.90 -30.12
N LYS A 469 2.64 -10.92 -29.94
CA LYS A 469 2.91 -11.94 -30.97
C LYS A 469 1.76 -12.94 -31.16
N ALA A 470 0.97 -13.17 -30.13
CA ALA A 470 -0.14 -14.12 -30.13
C ALA A 470 -1.43 -13.52 -30.68
N LEU A 471 -1.47 -12.21 -30.90
CA LEU A 471 -2.64 -11.52 -31.42
C LEU A 471 -2.42 -11.07 -32.87
N ASP A 472 -3.10 -11.76 -33.73
CA ASP A 472 -3.34 -11.29 -35.10
C ASP A 472 -4.31 -10.10 -35.02
N ASN A 473 -3.78 -8.89 -35.23
CA ASN A 473 -4.54 -7.70 -35.63
C ASN A 473 -5.60 -7.18 -34.64
N PRO A 474 -5.19 -6.53 -33.52
CA PRO A 474 -6.15 -5.95 -32.60
C PRO A 474 -7.02 -4.88 -33.27
N ASP A 475 -8.29 -4.79 -32.87
CA ASP A 475 -9.21 -3.77 -33.37
C ASP A 475 -8.78 -2.36 -32.96
N TRP A 476 -8.12 -2.28 -31.82
CA TRP A 476 -7.63 -1.03 -31.25
C TRP A 476 -6.21 -1.16 -30.71
N ILE A 477 -5.40 -0.12 -30.94
CA ILE A 477 -4.05 0.00 -30.35
C ILE A 477 -3.95 1.35 -29.66
N VAL A 478 -3.64 1.35 -28.35
CA VAL A 478 -3.44 2.57 -27.54
C VAL A 478 -1.95 2.72 -27.25
N LEU A 479 -1.38 3.84 -27.67
CA LEU A 479 0.05 4.13 -27.47
C LEU A 479 0.26 5.35 -26.59
N ARG A 480 1.07 5.17 -25.56
CA ARG A 480 1.46 6.22 -24.61
C ARG A 480 2.94 6.12 -24.27
N GLY A 481 3.51 7.27 -23.80
CA GLY A 481 4.84 7.30 -23.21
C GLY A 481 5.93 6.75 -24.11
N ASP A 482 6.77 5.89 -23.56
CA ASP A 482 7.99 5.41 -24.25
C ASP A 482 7.71 4.55 -25.48
N TYR A 483 6.61 3.80 -25.50
CA TYR A 483 6.26 2.97 -26.67
C TYR A 483 5.82 3.80 -27.86
N ARG A 484 5.05 4.86 -27.65
CA ARG A 484 4.75 5.84 -28.72
C ARG A 484 6.05 6.37 -29.31
N HIS A 485 6.96 6.83 -28.47
CA HIS A 485 8.25 7.37 -28.87
C HIS A 485 9.12 6.33 -29.62
N ALA A 486 9.14 5.09 -29.10
CA ALA A 486 9.89 4.00 -29.73
C ALA A 486 9.38 3.67 -31.12
N ILE A 487 8.04 3.72 -31.35
CA ILE A 487 7.43 3.50 -32.66
C ILE A 487 7.71 4.65 -33.61
N GLU A 488 7.49 5.89 -33.19
CA GLU A 488 7.66 7.09 -34.03
C GLU A 488 9.13 7.33 -34.42
N LYS A 489 10.07 7.07 -33.50
CA LYS A 489 11.52 7.25 -33.73
C LYS A 489 12.26 5.99 -34.19
N ASN A 490 11.56 4.92 -34.49
CA ASN A 490 12.14 3.68 -35.00
C ASN A 490 13.19 3.06 -34.04
N LEU A 491 13.00 3.20 -32.73
CA LEU A 491 13.94 2.68 -31.73
C LEU A 491 13.90 1.14 -31.69
N PRO A 492 15.03 0.48 -31.40
CA PRO A 492 15.16 -0.97 -31.34
C PRO A 492 14.44 -1.51 -30.07
N SER A 493 13.19 -1.90 -30.23
CA SER A 493 12.40 -2.58 -29.21
C SER A 493 11.58 -3.64 -29.91
N GLU A 494 11.61 -4.87 -29.46
CA GLU A 494 10.88 -5.99 -30.06
C GLU A 494 9.37 -5.69 -30.14
N ILE A 495 8.79 -5.15 -29.04
CA ILE A 495 7.40 -4.74 -29.01
C ILE A 495 7.11 -3.63 -30.04
N ALA A 496 7.97 -2.62 -30.12
CA ALA A 496 7.80 -1.55 -31.10
C ALA A 496 7.94 -2.04 -32.55
N GLN A 497 8.79 -3.04 -32.81
CA GLN A 497 8.92 -3.68 -34.11
C GLN A 497 7.63 -4.43 -34.49
N ASN A 498 7.09 -5.23 -33.58
CA ASN A 498 5.84 -5.97 -33.79
C ASN A 498 4.66 -5.02 -34.03
N LEU A 499 4.54 -3.95 -33.25
CA LEU A 499 3.49 -2.95 -33.43
C LEU A 499 3.61 -2.22 -34.79
N ARG A 500 4.84 -1.86 -35.22
CA ARG A 500 5.07 -1.28 -36.54
C ARG A 500 4.68 -2.24 -37.67
N GLU A 501 4.96 -3.53 -37.51
CA GLU A 501 4.60 -4.55 -38.48
C GLU A 501 3.08 -4.68 -38.60
N ILE A 502 2.35 -4.74 -37.48
CA ILE A 502 0.89 -4.77 -37.44
C ILE A 502 0.31 -3.51 -38.13
N LEU A 503 0.80 -2.32 -37.78
CA LEU A 503 0.34 -1.05 -38.39
C LEU A 503 0.68 -0.92 -39.87
N ARG A 504 1.66 -1.67 -40.41
CA ARG A 504 1.97 -1.72 -41.86
C ARG A 504 1.12 -2.75 -42.59
N LYS A 505 0.78 -3.87 -41.96
CA LYS A 505 0.02 -4.98 -42.59
C LYS A 505 -1.46 -4.66 -42.72
N HIS A 506 -2.00 -3.86 -41.84
CA HIS A 506 -3.44 -3.60 -41.76
C HIS A 506 -3.72 -2.10 -41.79
N PRO A 507 -4.87 -1.69 -42.38
CA PRO A 507 -5.26 -0.29 -42.40
C PRO A 507 -5.80 0.14 -41.03
N TYR A 508 -5.16 1.11 -40.41
CA TYR A 508 -5.58 1.76 -39.17
C TYR A 508 -5.78 3.26 -39.35
N SER A 509 -6.88 3.77 -38.83
CA SER A 509 -7.09 5.21 -38.68
C SER A 509 -6.49 5.70 -37.37
N LYS A 510 -5.73 6.80 -37.42
CA LYS A 510 -5.11 7.43 -36.25
C LYS A 510 -6.07 8.43 -35.62
N ILE A 511 -6.26 8.32 -34.30
CA ILE A 511 -7.07 9.23 -33.48
C ILE A 511 -6.17 9.78 -32.39
N GLU A 512 -6.11 11.10 -32.22
CA GLU A 512 -5.41 11.74 -31.12
C GLU A 512 -6.40 12.08 -30.01
N LEU A 513 -6.16 11.55 -28.80
CA LEU A 513 -6.97 11.84 -27.63
C LEU A 513 -6.37 13.04 -26.90
N ASP A 514 -7.19 14.02 -26.55
CA ASP A 514 -6.78 15.20 -25.80
C ASP A 514 -6.47 14.85 -24.33
N ALA A 515 -5.40 14.11 -24.15
CA ALA A 515 -4.85 13.68 -22.87
C ALA A 515 -3.34 13.48 -22.99
N PRO A 516 -2.57 13.76 -21.94
CA PRO A 516 -1.11 13.62 -21.96
C PRO A 516 -0.71 12.15 -22.13
N ALA A 517 0.27 11.89 -22.99
CA ALA A 517 0.80 10.55 -23.26
C ALA A 517 1.75 10.07 -22.16
N ILE A 518 1.29 10.03 -20.93
CA ILE A 518 2.04 9.47 -19.79
C ILE A 518 1.39 8.17 -19.31
N ARG A 519 2.19 7.26 -18.76
CA ARG A 519 1.70 5.95 -18.32
C ARG A 519 0.92 6.03 -17.03
N VAL A 520 1.56 6.61 -16.01
CA VAL A 520 1.08 6.56 -14.64
C VAL A 520 1.11 7.93 -14.03
N ASN A 521 0.11 8.26 -13.27
CA ASN A 521 -0.01 9.55 -12.63
C ASN A 521 -0.12 9.44 -11.10
N ASN A 522 -1.06 8.65 -10.59
CA ASN A 522 -1.32 8.47 -9.17
C ASN A 522 -1.11 7.03 -8.77
N THR A 523 0.12 6.68 -8.44
CA THR A 523 0.40 5.38 -7.85
C THR A 523 0.03 5.38 -6.38
N TYR A 524 -0.22 4.19 -5.82
CA TYR A 524 -0.37 4.00 -4.38
C TYR A 524 0.97 4.14 -3.63
N ASP A 525 2.10 4.19 -4.33
CA ASP A 525 3.40 4.46 -3.71
C ASP A 525 3.60 5.98 -3.61
N ILE A 526 3.69 6.48 -2.38
CA ILE A 526 3.85 7.91 -2.09
C ILE A 526 5.07 8.53 -2.77
N GLN A 527 6.12 7.75 -3.05
CA GLN A 527 7.32 8.26 -3.70
C GLN A 527 7.11 8.57 -5.18
N LEU A 528 6.19 7.85 -5.81
CA LEU A 528 5.83 7.97 -7.23
C LEU A 528 4.53 8.73 -7.43
N HIS A 529 3.82 9.08 -6.36
CA HIS A 529 2.56 9.81 -6.41
C HIS A 529 2.78 11.28 -6.73
N LEU A 530 2.15 11.79 -7.77
CA LEU A 530 2.43 13.14 -8.27
C LEU A 530 1.61 14.25 -7.61
N PHE A 531 0.46 13.97 -7.06
CA PHE A 531 -0.48 14.93 -6.43
C PHE A 531 -0.94 16.07 -7.36
N ARG A 532 -0.87 15.91 -8.66
CA ARG A 532 -1.19 16.97 -9.62
C ARG A 532 -1.69 16.37 -10.94
N SER A 533 -2.35 17.21 -11.72
CA SER A 533 -2.70 16.85 -13.09
C SER A 533 -1.45 16.51 -13.89
N PRO A 534 -1.47 15.41 -14.63
CA PRO A 534 -0.35 15.05 -15.50
C PRO A 534 -0.22 16.07 -16.63
N THR A 535 1.02 16.34 -17.02
CA THR A 535 1.34 17.22 -18.16
C THR A 535 2.31 16.50 -19.08
N SER A 536 2.09 16.60 -20.37
CA SER A 536 2.99 16.16 -21.42
C SER A 536 2.71 16.99 -22.67
N ALA A 537 3.75 17.28 -23.46
CA ALA A 537 3.59 17.87 -24.78
C ALA A 537 2.95 16.88 -25.78
N ASP A 538 3.17 15.58 -25.55
CA ASP A 538 2.64 14.52 -26.40
C ASP A 538 1.24 14.11 -25.95
N LYS A 539 0.36 13.85 -26.93
CA LYS A 539 -0.99 13.33 -26.72
C LYS A 539 -1.04 11.81 -26.88
N ILE A 540 -2.03 11.18 -26.26
CA ILE A 540 -2.30 9.75 -26.45
C ILE A 540 -2.74 9.52 -27.90
N VAL A 541 -2.20 8.47 -28.51
CA VAL A 541 -2.59 8.04 -29.85
C VAL A 541 -3.33 6.72 -29.78
N ILE A 542 -4.49 6.67 -30.42
CA ILE A 542 -5.31 5.48 -30.57
C ILE A 542 -5.38 5.16 -32.06
N TYR A 543 -5.08 3.93 -32.42
CA TYR A 543 -5.27 3.41 -33.75
C TYR A 543 -6.51 2.50 -33.76
N LYS A 544 -7.44 2.77 -34.71
CA LYS A 544 -8.62 1.95 -34.93
C LYS A 544 -8.48 1.25 -36.28
N ARG A 545 -8.67 -0.07 -36.29
CA ARG A 545 -8.64 -0.86 -37.51
C ARG A 545 -9.85 -0.49 -38.40
N THR A 546 -9.65 -0.39 -39.72
CA THR A 546 -10.65 0.10 -40.68
C THR A 546 -11.08 -0.93 -41.71
N ASP A 547 -10.52 -2.13 -41.71
CA ASP A 547 -10.84 -3.24 -42.60
C ASP A 547 -11.94 -4.20 -42.06
N TYR A 548 -12.84 -3.65 -41.26
CA TYR A 548 -14.00 -4.35 -40.70
C TYR A 548 -15.24 -4.11 -41.53
#